data_647400ba27df545d77c4d6d3f883b27f
#
_entry.id   647400ba27df545d77c4d6d3f883b27f
#
_cell.length_a   1.000
_cell.length_b   1.000
_cell.length_c   1.000
_cell.angle_alpha   90.00
_cell.angle_beta   90.00
_cell.angle_gamma   90.00
#
_symmetry.space_group_name_H-M   'P 1'
#
loop_
_entity.id
_entity.type
_entity.pdbx_description
1 polymer ?
#
loop_
_entity_poly.entity_id
_entity_poly.type
_entity_poly.pdbx_seq_one_letter_code
_entity_poly.pdbx_strand_id
1 'polypeptide(L)'
;MQQFSVRLLVIATTVLTVALALGTIGFQHTLGEGWMDSFYRSMVTVTLTGIDTKPSGTAAELLTIGLMLVGVAIFAYIASTLVELIARGVLTGAWAERRRRRAIERLRDHYIICGYGRVGRNVADEFRHAGVAYVVLDFSASALEAARERNDHFIEGNGTEDEDLRAAGLERARGLVAASDDDADNLYITLSARTTRPELHIVARASDEDAARKLSLAGADRVVQPYVAAGRVMANLILKPQVTAFLDVMTTASAPELRFEEIKVTEACGQSGKSIRELDIRKATGALIVALRKHDGTFDTTPTPDATLTTGDVLIAAGTPDELRALEDLFAPRGALAG
;
A
#
# COMPACT_ATOMS: atom_id res chain seq x y z
N MET A 1 19.56 15.95 7.57
CA MET A 1 19.10 16.96 6.61
C MET A 1 18.58 18.24 7.26
N GLN A 2 17.91 18.24 8.39
CA GLN A 2 17.49 19.45 9.15
C GLN A 2 18.66 20.35 9.57
N GLN A 3 19.83 19.81 9.86
CA GLN A 3 20.99 20.60 10.28
C GLN A 3 21.57 21.49 9.17
N PHE A 4 21.37 21.15 7.90
CA PHE A 4 21.95 21.92 6.79
C PHE A 4 21.14 23.21 6.53
N SER A 5 19.83 23.17 6.59
CA SER A 5 18.96 24.35 6.41
C SER A 5 19.07 25.35 7.55
N VAL A 6 19.24 24.89 8.78
CA VAL A 6 19.43 25.75 9.97
C VAL A 6 20.78 26.46 9.91
N ARG A 7 21.86 25.78 9.50
CA ARG A 7 23.17 26.40 9.32
C ARG A 7 23.17 27.52 8.27
N LEU A 8 22.48 27.30 7.15
CA LEU A 8 22.35 28.28 6.08
C LEU A 8 21.57 29.54 6.52
N LEU A 9 20.49 29.34 7.26
CA LEU A 9 19.71 30.45 7.84
C LEU A 9 20.55 31.25 8.86
N VAL A 10 21.29 30.57 9.71
CA VAL A 10 22.20 31.19 10.68
C VAL A 10 23.30 31.99 9.97
N ILE A 11 23.89 31.48 8.90
CA ILE A 11 24.90 32.22 8.11
C ILE A 11 24.28 33.48 7.51
N ALA A 12 23.14 33.38 6.86
CA ALA A 12 22.48 34.54 6.22
C ALA A 12 22.10 35.63 7.24
N THR A 13 21.54 35.25 8.38
CA THR A 13 21.20 36.19 9.47
C THR A 13 22.44 36.82 10.09
N THR A 14 23.52 36.05 10.26
CA THR A 14 24.79 36.59 10.79
C THR A 14 25.40 37.62 9.83
N VAL A 15 25.47 37.29 8.53
CA VAL A 15 26.01 38.21 7.51
C VAL A 15 25.17 39.49 7.43
N LEU A 16 23.84 39.38 7.47
CA LEU A 16 22.93 40.53 7.51
C LEU A 16 23.16 41.41 8.73
N THR A 17 23.26 40.81 9.91
CA THR A 17 23.50 41.55 11.16
C THR A 17 24.83 42.28 11.15
N VAL A 18 25.89 41.60 10.65
CA VAL A 18 27.23 42.20 10.51
C VAL A 18 27.20 43.34 9.49
N ALA A 19 26.53 43.19 8.36
CA ALA A 19 26.42 44.21 7.34
C ALA A 19 25.70 45.46 7.86
N LEU A 20 24.58 45.27 8.62
CA LEU A 20 23.85 46.38 9.25
C LEU A 20 24.68 47.11 10.32
N ALA A 21 25.41 46.35 11.14
CA ALA A 21 26.29 46.97 12.16
C ALA A 21 27.44 47.79 11.54
N LEU A 22 28.13 47.19 10.57
CA LEU A 22 29.21 47.88 9.83
C LEU A 22 28.68 49.10 9.06
N GLY A 23 27.53 49.00 8.43
CA GLY A 23 26.87 50.10 7.72
C GLY A 23 26.50 51.23 8.68
N THR A 24 25.91 50.92 9.80
CA THR A 24 25.52 51.93 10.81
C THR A 24 26.73 52.70 11.35
N ILE A 25 27.78 52.00 11.73
CA ILE A 25 29.03 52.59 12.24
C ILE A 25 29.69 53.41 11.11
N GLY A 26 29.72 52.89 9.90
CA GLY A 26 30.30 53.54 8.74
C GLY A 26 29.59 54.85 8.36
N PHE A 27 28.28 54.89 8.32
CA PHE A 27 27.49 56.10 8.05
C PHE A 27 27.59 57.12 9.20
N GLN A 28 27.56 56.68 10.45
CA GLN A 28 27.79 57.59 11.58
C GLN A 28 29.15 58.28 11.49
N HIS A 29 30.18 57.55 11.09
CA HIS A 29 31.53 58.11 11.00
C HIS A 29 31.72 58.99 9.76
N THR A 30 31.13 58.62 8.61
CA THR A 30 31.35 59.34 7.32
C THR A 30 30.42 60.53 7.12
N LEU A 31 29.20 60.48 7.63
CA LEU A 31 28.17 61.50 7.50
C LEU A 31 27.94 62.32 8.76
N GLY A 32 28.44 61.87 9.93
CA GLY A 32 28.18 62.54 11.21
C GLY A 32 26.73 62.52 11.66
N GLU A 33 25.94 61.57 11.12
CA GLU A 33 24.50 61.43 11.46
C GLU A 33 24.31 60.80 12.80
N GLY A 34 23.09 60.96 13.40
CA GLY A 34 22.70 60.28 14.59
C GLY A 34 22.66 58.78 14.41
N TRP A 35 22.77 58.02 15.50
CA TRP A 35 22.80 56.53 15.44
C TRP A 35 21.54 55.95 14.75
N MET A 36 20.38 56.50 15.03
CA MET A 36 19.12 56.05 14.46
C MET A 36 19.04 56.30 12.95
N ASP A 37 19.49 57.46 12.49
CA ASP A 37 19.50 57.83 11.06
C ASP A 37 20.49 56.96 10.27
N SER A 38 21.66 56.70 10.85
CA SER A 38 22.67 55.81 10.29
C SER A 38 22.19 54.34 10.20
N PHE A 39 21.46 53.87 11.22
CA PHE A 39 20.85 52.54 11.22
C PHE A 39 19.76 52.44 10.14
N TYR A 40 18.85 53.44 10.09
CA TYR A 40 17.81 53.51 9.07
C TYR A 40 18.37 53.49 7.70
N ARG A 41 19.38 54.33 7.41
CA ARG A 41 20.09 54.38 6.13
C ARG A 41 20.72 53.04 5.76
N SER A 42 21.36 52.36 6.71
CA SER A 42 21.97 51.06 6.48
C SER A 42 20.92 50.00 6.15
N MET A 43 19.78 50.02 6.85
CA MET A 43 18.65 49.15 6.64
C MET A 43 18.08 49.33 5.21
N VAL A 44 17.78 50.58 4.83
CA VAL A 44 17.26 50.92 3.48
C VAL A 44 18.23 50.52 2.40
N THR A 45 19.53 50.71 2.61
CA THR A 45 20.57 50.37 1.63
C THR A 45 20.70 48.85 1.46
N VAL A 46 20.77 48.11 2.53
CA VAL A 46 20.92 46.64 2.47
C VAL A 46 19.66 45.93 1.95
N THR A 47 18.47 46.47 2.29
CA THR A 47 17.20 45.95 1.78
C THR A 47 16.84 46.41 0.38
N LEU A 48 17.65 47.30 -0.23
CA LEU A 48 17.45 47.82 -1.60
C LEU A 48 16.11 48.53 -1.78
N THR A 49 15.52 49.07 -0.75
CA THR A 49 14.24 49.76 -0.85
C THR A 49 14.32 51.13 -1.50
N GLY A 50 15.51 51.72 -1.62
CA GLY A 50 15.81 52.81 -2.54
C GLY A 50 15.18 54.17 -2.19
N ILE A 51 14.75 54.44 -0.97
CA ILE A 51 14.03 55.65 -0.57
C ILE A 51 14.99 56.70 -0.01
N ASP A 52 16.29 56.49 -0.06
CA ASP A 52 17.24 57.39 0.59
C ASP A 52 17.91 58.36 -0.38
N THR A 53 18.33 59.52 0.14
CA THR A 53 19.05 60.53 -0.61
C THR A 53 20.49 60.12 -0.87
N LYS A 54 21.06 60.55 -1.99
CA LYS A 54 22.47 60.31 -2.28
C LYS A 54 23.36 60.85 -1.14
N PRO A 55 24.21 59.99 -0.53
CA PRO A 55 25.07 60.47 0.56
C PRO A 55 26.12 61.46 0.06
N SER A 56 26.45 62.40 0.86
CA SER A 56 27.49 63.43 0.52
C SER A 56 28.88 62.91 0.92
N GLY A 57 29.80 62.86 -0.06
CA GLY A 57 31.20 62.48 0.14
C GLY A 57 31.55 61.09 -0.37
N THR A 58 32.75 61.01 -0.95
CA THR A 58 33.23 59.78 -1.66
C THR A 58 33.25 58.52 -0.75
N ALA A 59 33.61 58.67 0.53
CA ALA A 59 33.68 57.59 1.45
C ALA A 59 32.28 56.99 1.77
N ALA A 60 31.27 57.88 1.93
CA ALA A 60 29.88 57.44 2.16
C ALA A 60 29.28 56.82 0.87
N GLU A 61 29.62 57.31 -0.31
CA GLU A 61 29.20 56.73 -1.59
C GLU A 61 29.77 55.33 -1.74
N LEU A 62 31.06 55.11 -1.50
CA LEU A 62 31.71 53.81 -1.60
C LEU A 62 31.11 52.80 -0.57
N LEU A 63 30.84 53.25 0.65
CA LEU A 63 30.19 52.43 1.69
C LEU A 63 28.80 52.02 1.21
N THR A 64 28.01 52.93 0.65
CA THR A 64 26.68 52.66 0.12
C THR A 64 26.72 51.60 -0.99
N ILE A 65 27.64 51.75 -1.96
CA ILE A 65 27.82 50.80 -3.04
C ILE A 65 28.19 49.42 -2.49
N GLY A 66 29.13 49.36 -1.52
CA GLY A 66 29.50 48.11 -0.86
C GLY A 66 28.34 47.41 -0.16
N LEU A 67 27.54 48.19 0.57
CA LEU A 67 26.35 47.63 1.27
C LEU A 67 25.27 47.18 0.28
N MET A 68 25.05 47.87 -0.84
CA MET A 68 24.14 47.46 -1.90
C MET A 68 24.58 46.12 -2.51
N LEU A 69 25.88 45.98 -2.83
CA LEU A 69 26.39 44.71 -3.37
C LEU A 69 26.20 43.55 -2.40
N VAL A 70 26.43 43.78 -1.10
CA VAL A 70 26.19 42.78 -0.05
C VAL A 70 24.70 42.48 0.04
N GLY A 71 23.84 43.48 -0.01
CA GLY A 71 22.38 43.30 -0.02
C GLY A 71 21.90 42.47 -1.19
N VAL A 72 22.36 42.74 -2.40
CA VAL A 72 22.06 41.94 -3.62
C VAL A 72 22.52 40.51 -3.44
N ALA A 73 23.73 40.29 -2.92
CA ALA A 73 24.26 38.95 -2.70
C ALA A 73 23.43 38.14 -1.67
N ILE A 74 23.05 38.78 -0.59
CA ILE A 74 22.17 38.15 0.44
C ILE A 74 20.81 37.79 -0.17
N PHE A 75 20.21 38.74 -0.92
CA PHE A 75 18.91 38.52 -1.54
C PHE A 75 18.96 37.37 -2.56
N ALA A 76 19.97 37.38 -3.46
CA ALA A 76 20.18 36.31 -4.44
C ALA A 76 20.39 34.96 -3.77
N TYR A 77 21.13 34.92 -2.69
CA TYR A 77 21.36 33.70 -1.91
C TYR A 77 20.06 33.17 -1.25
N ILE A 78 19.27 34.04 -0.63
CA ILE A 78 17.97 33.66 -0.04
C ILE A 78 17.02 33.17 -1.14
N ALA A 79 16.94 33.87 -2.27
CA ALA A 79 16.09 33.49 -3.39
C ALA A 79 16.49 32.13 -3.98
N SER A 80 17.79 31.88 -4.18
CA SER A 80 18.28 30.59 -4.66
C SER A 80 17.96 29.44 -3.69
N THR A 81 18.14 29.69 -2.39
CA THR A 81 17.82 28.70 -1.36
C THR A 81 16.32 28.40 -1.31
N LEU A 82 15.46 29.41 -1.48
CA LEU A 82 14.01 29.25 -1.53
C LEU A 82 13.57 28.44 -2.76
N VAL A 83 14.15 28.76 -3.93
CA VAL A 83 13.90 27.98 -5.17
C VAL A 83 14.34 26.55 -5.00
N GLU A 84 15.49 26.29 -4.40
CA GLU A 84 15.98 24.95 -4.13
C GLU A 84 15.06 24.19 -3.14
N LEU A 85 14.55 24.84 -2.12
CA LEU A 85 13.62 24.27 -1.15
C LEU A 85 12.28 23.86 -1.82
N ILE A 86 11.80 24.71 -2.73
CA ILE A 86 10.57 24.44 -3.51
C ILE A 86 10.84 23.33 -4.52
N ALA A 87 11.96 23.39 -5.25
CA ALA A 87 12.32 22.39 -6.26
C ALA A 87 12.55 20.99 -5.66
N ARG A 88 13.10 20.92 -4.45
CA ARG A 88 13.27 19.66 -3.71
C ARG A 88 11.97 19.12 -3.12
N GLY A 89 10.85 19.78 -3.29
CA GLY A 89 9.52 19.30 -2.83
C GLY A 89 9.36 19.22 -1.32
N VAL A 90 10.24 19.83 -0.53
CA VAL A 90 10.19 19.74 0.95
C VAL A 90 8.87 20.26 1.50
N LEU A 91 8.33 21.33 0.92
CA LEU A 91 7.03 21.87 1.32
C LEU A 91 5.87 21.02 0.79
N THR A 92 5.95 20.56 -0.45
CA THR A 92 4.90 19.73 -1.08
C THR A 92 4.88 18.33 -0.50
N GLY A 93 6.04 17.75 -0.14
CA GLY A 93 6.17 16.44 0.47
C GLY A 93 5.49 16.35 1.85
N ALA A 94 5.69 17.35 2.70
CA ALA A 94 5.05 17.38 4.03
C ALA A 94 3.52 17.50 3.95
N TRP A 95 2.98 18.23 2.98
CA TRP A 95 1.55 18.33 2.75
C TRP A 95 0.96 17.03 2.16
N ALA A 96 1.67 16.40 1.23
CA ALA A 96 1.28 15.11 0.66
C ALA A 96 1.25 14.03 1.75
N GLU A 97 2.27 13.98 2.62
CA GLU A 97 2.35 13.08 3.76
C GLU A 97 1.16 13.23 4.71
N ARG A 98 0.87 14.48 5.13
CA ARG A 98 -0.29 14.77 6.02
C ARG A 98 -1.61 14.37 5.37
N ARG A 99 -1.76 14.62 4.05
CA ARG A 99 -2.96 14.25 3.31
C ARG A 99 -3.12 12.73 3.26
N ARG A 100 -2.02 12.00 2.99
CA ARG A 100 -2.01 10.54 2.95
C ARG A 100 -2.35 9.94 4.31
N ARG A 101 -1.71 10.40 5.41
CA ARG A 101 -2.02 9.93 6.77
C ARG A 101 -3.49 10.15 7.12
N ARG A 102 -4.06 11.32 6.84
CA ARG A 102 -5.49 11.58 7.04
C ARG A 102 -6.39 10.68 6.19
N ALA A 103 -5.97 10.32 4.99
CA ALA A 103 -6.71 9.37 4.16
C ALA A 103 -6.72 7.97 4.79
N ILE A 104 -5.56 7.49 5.28
CA ILE A 104 -5.42 6.20 5.96
C ILE A 104 -6.23 6.16 7.26
N GLU A 105 -6.22 7.23 8.06
CA GLU A 105 -7.01 7.33 9.29
C GLU A 105 -8.53 7.15 9.06
N ARG A 106 -9.02 7.50 7.87
CA ARG A 106 -10.43 7.37 7.49
C ARG A 106 -10.80 5.99 6.96
N LEU A 107 -9.82 5.17 6.58
CA LEU A 107 -10.08 3.84 6.06
C LEU A 107 -10.70 2.94 7.13
N ARG A 108 -11.65 2.11 6.69
CA ARG A 108 -12.30 1.05 7.46
C ARG A 108 -12.40 -0.17 6.56
N ASP A 109 -12.39 -1.36 7.14
CA ASP A 109 -12.50 -2.62 6.40
C ASP A 109 -11.49 -2.77 5.25
N HIS A 110 -10.34 -2.10 5.38
CA HIS A 110 -9.23 -2.16 4.44
C HIS A 110 -8.28 -3.30 4.78
N TYR A 111 -7.37 -3.59 3.87
CA TYR A 111 -6.31 -4.57 4.07
C TYR A 111 -4.97 -3.89 4.34
N ILE A 112 -4.11 -4.55 5.11
CA ILE A 112 -2.74 -4.08 5.37
C ILE A 112 -1.77 -5.05 4.70
N ILE A 113 -0.80 -4.53 3.96
CA ILE A 113 0.30 -5.29 3.36
C ILE A 113 1.59 -4.86 4.03
N CYS A 114 2.15 -5.73 4.88
CA CYS A 114 3.45 -5.52 5.52
C CYS A 114 4.54 -6.14 4.65
N GLY A 115 5.42 -5.28 4.11
CA GLY A 115 6.42 -5.64 3.12
C GLY A 115 5.93 -5.42 1.68
N TYR A 116 6.53 -4.44 0.98
CA TYR A 116 6.19 -4.08 -0.40
C TYR A 116 7.29 -4.51 -1.39
N GLY A 117 7.86 -5.69 -1.13
CA GLY A 117 8.76 -6.40 -2.02
C GLY A 117 8.01 -7.01 -3.21
N ARG A 118 8.59 -8.05 -3.82
CA ARG A 118 8.01 -8.74 -4.98
C ARG A 118 6.63 -9.34 -4.69
N VAL A 119 6.48 -10.01 -3.56
CA VAL A 119 5.20 -10.63 -3.17
C VAL A 119 4.16 -9.57 -2.82
N GLY A 120 4.51 -8.61 -1.95
CA GLY A 120 3.59 -7.56 -1.52
C GLY A 120 3.07 -6.69 -2.67
N ARG A 121 3.90 -6.40 -3.68
CA ARG A 121 3.45 -5.67 -4.89
C ARG A 121 2.43 -6.45 -5.70
N ASN A 122 2.65 -7.76 -5.87
CA ASN A 122 1.67 -8.60 -6.58
C ASN A 122 0.35 -8.68 -5.82
N VAL A 123 0.39 -8.78 -4.48
CA VAL A 123 -0.83 -8.73 -3.65
C VAL A 123 -1.55 -7.40 -3.81
N ALA A 124 -0.80 -6.28 -3.80
CA ALA A 124 -1.36 -4.95 -4.01
C ALA A 124 -2.00 -4.79 -5.40
N ASP A 125 -1.38 -5.36 -6.44
CA ASP A 125 -1.94 -5.36 -7.79
C ASP A 125 -3.28 -6.11 -7.84
N GLU A 126 -3.38 -7.27 -7.20
CA GLU A 126 -4.64 -8.03 -7.10
C GLU A 126 -5.71 -7.26 -6.30
N PHE A 127 -5.35 -6.64 -5.18
CA PHE A 127 -6.28 -5.81 -4.41
C PHE A 127 -6.78 -4.61 -5.22
N ARG A 128 -5.92 -4.01 -6.03
CA ARG A 128 -6.28 -2.91 -6.93
C ARG A 128 -7.24 -3.38 -8.02
N HIS A 129 -6.98 -4.54 -8.64
CA HIS A 129 -7.89 -5.13 -9.63
C HIS A 129 -9.25 -5.49 -9.03
N ALA A 130 -9.27 -5.96 -7.78
CA ALA A 130 -10.49 -6.26 -7.06
C ALA A 130 -11.23 -5.00 -6.52
N GLY A 131 -10.63 -3.81 -6.64
CA GLY A 131 -11.22 -2.56 -6.16
C GLY A 131 -11.33 -2.45 -4.64
N VAL A 132 -10.52 -3.20 -3.89
CA VAL A 132 -10.53 -3.17 -2.42
C VAL A 132 -9.48 -2.18 -1.88
N ALA A 133 -9.81 -1.51 -0.78
CA ALA A 133 -8.91 -0.56 -0.15
C ALA A 133 -7.79 -1.28 0.62
N TYR A 134 -6.56 -0.78 0.51
CA TYR A 134 -5.41 -1.31 1.24
C TYR A 134 -4.40 -0.22 1.62
N VAL A 135 -3.56 -0.55 2.58
CA VAL A 135 -2.43 0.26 3.06
C VAL A 135 -1.17 -0.59 3.02
N VAL A 136 -0.12 -0.04 2.44
CA VAL A 136 1.22 -0.64 2.43
C VAL A 136 2.01 -0.15 3.64
N LEU A 137 2.70 -1.05 4.32
CA LEU A 137 3.64 -0.74 5.40
C LEU A 137 5.02 -1.29 5.03
N ASP A 138 5.99 -0.40 4.80
CA ASP A 138 7.37 -0.75 4.46
C ASP A 138 8.31 0.39 4.88
N PHE A 139 9.57 0.07 5.19
CA PHE A 139 10.60 1.04 5.55
C PHE A 139 11.64 1.26 4.43
N SER A 140 11.63 0.44 3.40
CA SER A 140 12.58 0.52 2.29
C SER A 140 12.27 1.69 1.37
N ALA A 141 13.25 2.54 1.09
CA ALA A 141 13.09 3.68 0.19
C ALA A 141 12.61 3.27 -1.21
N SER A 142 13.08 2.14 -1.73
CA SER A 142 12.67 1.62 -3.04
C SER A 142 11.23 1.10 -3.06
N ALA A 143 10.75 0.54 -1.95
CA ALA A 143 9.37 0.12 -1.80
C ALA A 143 8.43 1.32 -1.73
N LEU A 144 8.81 2.34 -0.95
CA LEU A 144 8.03 3.57 -0.80
C LEU A 144 7.95 4.38 -2.10
N GLU A 145 9.04 4.42 -2.87
CA GLU A 145 9.03 5.05 -4.19
C GLU A 145 8.07 4.34 -5.15
N ALA A 146 8.13 3.01 -5.21
CA ALA A 146 7.20 2.22 -6.00
C ALA A 146 5.74 2.41 -5.58
N ALA A 147 5.47 2.56 -4.28
CA ALA A 147 4.13 2.85 -3.78
C ALA A 147 3.65 4.27 -4.17
N ARG A 148 4.57 5.26 -4.17
CA ARG A 148 4.26 6.62 -4.64
C ARG A 148 3.92 6.66 -6.12
N GLU A 149 4.74 6.00 -6.96
CA GLU A 149 4.51 5.94 -8.41
C GLU A 149 3.15 5.32 -8.77
N ARG A 150 2.71 4.35 -7.96
CA ARG A 150 1.43 3.67 -8.13
C ARG A 150 0.25 4.36 -7.45
N ASN A 151 0.52 5.47 -6.75
CA ASN A 151 -0.45 6.23 -5.95
C ASN A 151 -1.15 5.37 -4.86
N ASP A 152 -0.41 4.42 -4.29
CA ASP A 152 -0.89 3.57 -3.19
C ASP A 152 -0.89 4.34 -1.86
N HIS A 153 -1.77 3.96 -0.96
CA HIS A 153 -1.68 4.39 0.43
C HIS A 153 -0.55 3.63 1.12
N PHE A 154 0.41 4.34 1.70
CA PHE A 154 1.53 3.72 2.39
C PHE A 154 1.91 4.44 3.68
N ILE A 155 2.46 3.69 4.60
CA ILE A 155 3.13 4.16 5.82
C ILE A 155 4.62 3.79 5.69
N GLU A 156 5.49 4.77 5.91
CA GLU A 156 6.91 4.53 6.11
C GLU A 156 7.12 4.06 7.54
N GLY A 157 7.38 2.77 7.73
CA GLY A 157 7.52 2.16 9.05
C GLY A 157 7.86 0.69 8.97
N ASN A 158 8.10 0.09 10.13
CA ASN A 158 8.43 -1.31 10.30
C ASN A 158 7.21 -2.10 10.80
N GLY A 159 6.74 -3.08 10.04
CA GLY A 159 5.61 -3.92 10.42
C GLY A 159 5.82 -4.74 11.71
N THR A 160 7.05 -4.85 12.21
CA THR A 160 7.33 -5.47 13.51
C THR A 160 7.04 -4.55 14.70
N GLU A 161 6.83 -3.25 14.44
CA GLU A 161 6.53 -2.26 15.47
C GLU A 161 5.01 -2.04 15.59
N ASP A 162 4.48 -2.20 16.79
CA ASP A 162 3.03 -2.05 17.06
C ASP A 162 2.50 -0.66 16.72
N GLU A 163 3.32 0.39 16.89
CA GLU A 163 2.93 1.76 16.57
C GLU A 163 2.68 1.95 15.08
N ASP A 164 3.52 1.36 14.23
CA ASP A 164 3.42 1.44 12.78
C ASP A 164 2.22 0.63 12.27
N LEU A 165 1.96 -0.55 12.86
CA LEU A 165 0.76 -1.32 12.58
C LEU A 165 -0.53 -0.55 12.96
N ARG A 166 -0.54 0.14 14.11
CA ARG A 166 -1.67 1.02 14.50
C ARG A 166 -1.81 2.19 13.54
N ALA A 167 -0.71 2.81 13.11
CA ALA A 167 -0.73 3.89 12.12
C ALA A 167 -1.32 3.41 10.78
N ALA A 168 -1.05 2.17 10.38
CA ALA A 168 -1.66 1.54 9.21
C ALA A 168 -3.15 1.18 9.42
N GLY A 169 -3.69 1.35 10.63
CA GLY A 169 -5.10 1.14 10.95
C GLY A 169 -5.46 -0.30 11.31
N LEU A 170 -4.55 -1.06 11.93
CA LEU A 170 -4.74 -2.47 12.30
C LEU A 170 -6.07 -2.74 13.02
N GLU A 171 -6.47 -1.86 13.95
CA GLU A 171 -7.71 -1.99 14.71
C GLU A 171 -8.98 -1.93 13.84
N ARG A 172 -8.88 -1.37 12.64
CA ARG A 172 -9.98 -1.15 11.70
C ARG A 172 -9.83 -1.95 10.41
N ALA A 173 -8.74 -2.70 10.27
CA ALA A 173 -8.45 -3.49 9.08
C ALA A 173 -9.35 -4.73 9.01
N ARG A 174 -9.68 -5.19 7.83
CA ARG A 174 -10.38 -6.45 7.56
C ARG A 174 -9.43 -7.64 7.52
N GLY A 175 -8.20 -7.42 7.12
CA GLY A 175 -7.18 -8.46 7.05
C GLY A 175 -5.78 -7.89 6.91
N LEU A 176 -4.78 -8.75 7.10
CA LEU A 176 -3.37 -8.41 7.01
C LEU A 176 -2.61 -9.47 6.23
N VAL A 177 -1.69 -9.00 5.38
CA VAL A 177 -0.73 -9.85 4.66
C VAL A 177 0.67 -9.53 5.16
N ALA A 178 1.32 -10.46 5.82
CA ALA A 178 2.72 -10.40 6.21
C ALA A 178 3.58 -10.94 5.06
N ALA A 179 4.22 -10.05 4.31
CA ALA A 179 4.94 -10.33 3.07
C ALA A 179 6.39 -9.82 3.05
N SER A 180 7.00 -9.64 4.24
CA SER A 180 8.43 -9.36 4.38
C SER A 180 9.27 -10.47 3.73
N ASP A 181 10.49 -10.14 3.31
CA ASP A 181 11.44 -11.13 2.81
C ASP A 181 12.07 -11.97 3.94
N ASP A 182 11.92 -11.56 5.19
CA ASP A 182 12.40 -12.25 6.38
C ASP A 182 11.22 -12.95 7.12
N ASP A 183 11.41 -14.24 7.44
CA ASP A 183 10.40 -15.04 8.13
C ASP A 183 10.23 -14.65 9.61
N ALA A 184 11.31 -14.13 10.25
CA ALA A 184 11.23 -13.63 11.61
C ALA A 184 10.37 -12.36 11.67
N ASP A 185 10.54 -11.44 10.71
CA ASP A 185 9.67 -10.27 10.61
C ASP A 185 8.21 -10.68 10.43
N ASN A 186 7.93 -11.64 9.52
CA ASN A 186 6.57 -12.13 9.29
C ASN A 186 5.97 -12.77 10.55
N LEU A 187 6.82 -13.43 11.37
CA LEU A 187 6.40 -14.02 12.64
C LEU A 187 6.01 -12.92 13.65
N TYR A 188 6.84 -11.89 13.80
CA TYR A 188 6.54 -10.76 14.69
C TYR A 188 5.29 -10.01 14.25
N ILE A 189 5.18 -9.69 12.96
CA ILE A 189 4.00 -9.04 12.37
C ILE A 189 2.73 -9.85 12.67
N THR A 190 2.78 -11.16 12.45
CA THR A 190 1.65 -12.07 12.69
C THR A 190 1.26 -12.08 14.17
N LEU A 191 2.23 -12.20 15.07
CA LEU A 191 2.01 -12.25 16.52
C LEU A 191 1.42 -10.93 17.03
N SER A 192 1.99 -9.79 16.66
CA SER A 192 1.51 -8.46 17.02
C SER A 192 0.08 -8.22 16.51
N ALA A 193 -0.18 -8.58 15.25
CA ALA A 193 -1.50 -8.43 14.66
C ALA A 193 -2.54 -9.32 15.37
N ARG A 194 -2.23 -10.57 15.63
CA ARG A 194 -3.12 -11.53 16.32
C ARG A 194 -3.39 -11.11 17.76
N THR A 195 -2.36 -10.63 18.48
CA THR A 195 -2.49 -10.15 19.86
C THR A 195 -3.37 -8.92 19.95
N THR A 196 -3.22 -7.98 19.00
CA THR A 196 -4.00 -6.74 18.98
C THR A 196 -5.44 -6.99 18.52
N ARG A 197 -5.62 -7.91 17.58
CA ARG A 197 -6.91 -8.20 16.97
C ARG A 197 -7.11 -9.70 16.72
N PRO A 198 -7.68 -10.42 17.73
CA PRO A 198 -7.81 -11.89 17.69
C PRO A 198 -8.58 -12.45 16.50
N GLU A 199 -9.55 -11.70 15.96
CA GLU A 199 -10.40 -12.12 14.85
C GLU A 199 -9.90 -11.69 13.46
N LEU A 200 -8.76 -10.99 13.39
CA LEU A 200 -8.23 -10.50 12.12
C LEU A 200 -7.84 -11.67 11.20
N HIS A 201 -8.21 -11.59 9.93
CA HIS A 201 -7.74 -12.57 8.96
C HIS A 201 -6.30 -12.26 8.54
N ILE A 202 -5.37 -13.18 8.85
CA ILE A 202 -3.93 -13.02 8.64
C ILE A 202 -3.43 -14.04 7.65
N VAL A 203 -2.82 -13.56 6.57
CA VAL A 203 -2.09 -14.38 5.60
C VAL A 203 -0.62 -14.06 5.71
N ALA A 204 0.24 -15.05 5.90
CA ALA A 204 1.67 -14.84 6.04
C ALA A 204 2.47 -15.57 4.97
N ARG A 205 3.56 -14.96 4.54
CA ARG A 205 4.56 -15.58 3.67
C ARG A 205 5.57 -16.35 4.51
N ALA A 206 5.93 -17.54 4.07
CA ALA A 206 7.04 -18.32 4.59
C ALA A 206 8.03 -18.68 3.49
N SER A 207 9.30 -18.82 3.84
CA SER A 207 10.33 -19.31 2.91
C SER A 207 10.33 -20.83 2.82
N ASP A 208 10.08 -21.52 3.94
CA ASP A 208 10.11 -22.97 4.04
C ASP A 208 9.01 -23.53 4.95
N GLU A 209 8.99 -24.86 5.13
CA GLU A 209 7.98 -25.59 5.90
C GLU A 209 8.09 -25.34 7.41
N ASP A 210 9.32 -25.15 7.93
CA ASP A 210 9.53 -24.88 9.35
C ASP A 210 9.00 -23.50 9.73
N ALA A 211 9.30 -22.50 8.91
CA ALA A 211 8.73 -21.15 9.05
C ALA A 211 7.20 -21.16 8.93
N ALA A 212 6.65 -21.92 7.96
CA ALA A 212 5.20 -22.03 7.78
C ALA A 212 4.51 -22.59 9.02
N ARG A 213 5.08 -23.63 9.63
CA ARG A 213 4.55 -24.20 10.87
C ARG A 213 4.56 -23.19 12.03
N LYS A 214 5.67 -22.43 12.18
CA LYS A 214 5.81 -21.41 13.23
C LYS A 214 4.81 -20.27 13.04
N LEU A 215 4.64 -19.79 11.81
CA LEU A 215 3.68 -18.76 11.47
C LEU A 215 2.23 -19.17 11.76
N SER A 216 1.89 -20.43 11.45
CA SER A 216 0.58 -20.98 11.80
C SER A 216 0.35 -21.03 13.31
N LEU A 217 1.39 -21.42 14.09
CA LEU A 217 1.34 -21.42 15.56
C LEU A 217 1.25 -19.99 16.13
N ALA A 218 1.85 -19.00 15.46
CA ALA A 218 1.74 -17.60 15.86
C ALA A 218 0.38 -16.97 15.54
N GLY A 219 -0.50 -17.70 14.84
CA GLY A 219 -1.87 -17.28 14.58
C GLY A 219 -2.15 -16.79 13.14
N ALA A 220 -1.31 -17.13 12.18
CA ALA A 220 -1.65 -16.93 10.76
C ALA A 220 -2.77 -17.90 10.36
N ASP A 221 -3.86 -17.39 9.75
CA ASP A 221 -4.97 -18.22 9.25
C ASP A 221 -4.57 -19.02 8.01
N ARG A 222 -3.66 -18.45 7.22
CA ARG A 222 -3.08 -19.10 6.04
C ARG A 222 -1.61 -18.72 5.91
N VAL A 223 -0.81 -19.70 5.52
CA VAL A 223 0.61 -19.48 5.20
C VAL A 223 0.87 -19.90 3.77
N VAL A 224 1.56 -19.04 3.04
CA VAL A 224 1.90 -19.24 1.64
C VAL A 224 3.42 -19.33 1.50
N GLN A 225 3.90 -20.30 0.74
CA GLN A 225 5.30 -20.50 0.38
C GLN A 225 5.48 -20.21 -1.12
N PRO A 226 5.70 -18.95 -1.54
CA PRO A 226 5.64 -18.56 -2.95
C PRO A 226 6.64 -19.32 -3.82
N TYR A 227 7.85 -19.55 -3.32
CA TYR A 227 8.88 -20.25 -4.08
C TYR A 227 8.61 -21.74 -4.25
N VAL A 228 8.06 -22.40 -3.24
CA VAL A 228 7.65 -23.80 -3.31
C VAL A 228 6.47 -23.95 -4.28
N ALA A 229 5.50 -23.06 -4.19
CA ALA A 229 4.35 -23.03 -5.09
C ALA A 229 4.77 -22.80 -6.54
N ALA A 230 5.61 -21.79 -6.79
CA ALA A 230 6.13 -21.48 -8.12
C ALA A 230 6.96 -22.63 -8.67
N GLY A 231 7.86 -23.22 -7.86
CA GLY A 231 8.66 -24.38 -8.26
C GLY A 231 7.80 -25.58 -8.67
N ARG A 232 6.73 -25.86 -7.92
CA ARG A 232 5.76 -26.91 -8.26
C ARG A 232 5.04 -26.63 -9.58
N VAL A 233 4.62 -25.39 -9.81
CA VAL A 233 3.97 -24.99 -11.08
C VAL A 233 4.95 -25.17 -12.23
N MET A 234 6.19 -24.66 -12.12
CA MET A 234 7.21 -24.79 -13.15
C MET A 234 7.54 -26.27 -13.47
N ALA A 235 7.68 -27.11 -12.45
CA ALA A 235 7.89 -28.54 -12.64
C ALA A 235 6.70 -29.20 -13.36
N ASN A 236 5.47 -28.88 -12.99
CA ASN A 236 4.28 -29.41 -13.63
C ASN A 236 4.15 -28.96 -15.09
N LEU A 237 4.53 -27.74 -15.44
CA LEU A 237 4.56 -27.25 -16.81
C LEU A 237 5.48 -28.09 -17.71
N ILE A 238 6.60 -28.57 -17.17
CA ILE A 238 7.54 -29.46 -17.93
C ILE A 238 7.08 -30.91 -17.93
N LEU A 239 6.66 -31.42 -16.75
CA LEU A 239 6.34 -32.85 -16.60
C LEU A 239 4.96 -33.21 -17.13
N LYS A 240 4.01 -32.29 -17.10
CA LYS A 240 2.59 -32.52 -17.44
C LYS A 240 2.01 -31.33 -18.25
N PRO A 241 2.61 -30.98 -19.41
CA PRO A 241 2.24 -29.75 -20.15
C PRO A 241 0.77 -29.72 -20.54
N GLN A 242 0.20 -30.86 -20.93
CA GLN A 242 -1.21 -30.91 -21.34
C GLN A 242 -2.18 -30.71 -20.16
N VAL A 243 -1.83 -31.24 -18.97
CA VAL A 243 -2.63 -31.06 -17.77
C VAL A 243 -2.61 -29.60 -17.35
N THR A 244 -1.42 -28.96 -17.38
CA THR A 244 -1.28 -27.56 -17.00
C THR A 244 -2.02 -26.64 -17.98
N ALA A 245 -1.87 -26.88 -19.30
CA ALA A 245 -2.61 -26.14 -20.30
C ALA A 245 -4.14 -26.28 -20.13
N PHE A 246 -4.62 -27.47 -19.76
CA PHE A 246 -6.03 -27.67 -19.44
C PHE A 246 -6.47 -26.86 -18.21
N LEU A 247 -5.68 -26.88 -17.12
CA LEU A 247 -5.98 -26.12 -15.90
C LEU A 247 -5.94 -24.61 -16.15
N ASP A 248 -5.00 -24.12 -16.96
CA ASP A 248 -4.91 -22.71 -17.34
C ASP A 248 -6.16 -22.26 -18.10
N VAL A 249 -6.66 -23.09 -19.04
CA VAL A 249 -7.93 -22.82 -19.73
C VAL A 249 -9.09 -22.76 -18.74
N MET A 250 -9.10 -23.63 -17.74
CA MET A 250 -10.16 -23.72 -16.73
C MET A 250 -10.16 -22.56 -15.73
N THR A 251 -9.00 -21.96 -15.43
CA THR A 251 -8.85 -20.92 -14.39
C THR A 251 -8.80 -19.50 -14.94
N THR A 252 -8.53 -19.34 -16.24
CA THR A 252 -8.41 -18.04 -16.87
C THR A 252 -9.80 -17.57 -17.34
N ALA A 253 -10.24 -16.40 -16.90
CA ALA A 253 -11.52 -15.77 -17.27
C ALA A 253 -11.71 -15.56 -18.79
N SER A 254 -10.72 -15.92 -19.61
CA SER A 254 -10.72 -15.81 -21.08
C SER A 254 -11.32 -17.01 -21.80
N ALA A 255 -11.68 -18.09 -21.09
CA ALA A 255 -12.36 -19.23 -21.68
C ALA A 255 -13.87 -19.16 -21.35
N PRO A 256 -14.72 -18.69 -22.27
CA PRO A 256 -16.16 -18.58 -22.02
C PRO A 256 -16.88 -19.92 -21.92
N GLU A 257 -16.19 -21.04 -22.21
CA GLU A 257 -16.84 -22.32 -22.46
C GLU A 257 -16.90 -23.28 -21.26
N LEU A 258 -16.05 -23.12 -20.21
CA LEU A 258 -16.10 -24.01 -19.06
C LEU A 258 -15.85 -23.25 -17.76
N ARG A 259 -16.77 -23.40 -16.82
CA ARG A 259 -16.71 -22.77 -15.49
C ARG A 259 -16.87 -23.81 -14.39
N PHE A 260 -16.45 -23.44 -13.19
CA PHE A 260 -16.76 -24.17 -11.97
C PHE A 260 -17.80 -23.40 -11.16
N GLU A 261 -18.78 -24.13 -10.63
CA GLU A 261 -19.78 -23.59 -9.73
C GLU A 261 -19.97 -24.50 -8.50
N GLU A 262 -20.34 -23.85 -7.42
CA GLU A 262 -20.67 -24.53 -6.13
C GLU A 262 -22.18 -24.61 -5.98
N ILE A 263 -22.74 -25.82 -6.03
CA ILE A 263 -24.17 -26.06 -5.89
C ILE A 263 -24.44 -26.64 -4.49
N LYS A 264 -25.08 -25.86 -3.65
CA LYS A 264 -25.41 -26.26 -2.28
C LYS A 264 -26.68 -27.10 -2.24
N VAL A 265 -26.59 -28.29 -1.64
CA VAL A 265 -27.74 -29.15 -1.36
C VAL A 265 -28.51 -28.58 -0.18
N THR A 266 -29.67 -28.02 -0.43
CA THR A 266 -30.56 -27.48 0.61
C THR A 266 -31.76 -28.43 0.85
N GLU A 267 -32.40 -28.32 1.98
CA GLU A 267 -33.60 -29.08 2.25
C GLU A 267 -34.74 -28.75 1.26
N ALA A 268 -34.82 -27.49 0.85
CA ALA A 268 -35.82 -26.97 -0.06
C ALA A 268 -35.69 -27.46 -1.50
N CYS A 269 -34.50 -27.92 -1.94
CA CYS A 269 -34.31 -28.40 -3.31
C CYS A 269 -34.96 -29.77 -3.57
N GLY A 270 -35.26 -30.55 -2.52
CA GLY A 270 -35.89 -31.87 -2.63
C GLY A 270 -35.02 -32.94 -3.28
N GLN A 271 -33.70 -32.72 -3.34
CA GLN A 271 -32.71 -33.66 -3.90
C GLN A 271 -31.89 -34.36 -2.81
N SER A 272 -32.03 -33.97 -1.55
CA SER A 272 -31.41 -34.64 -0.43
C SER A 272 -31.93 -36.09 -0.30
N GLY A 273 -31.05 -37.03 0.02
CA GLY A 273 -31.32 -38.46 0.09
C GLY A 273 -31.18 -39.20 -1.26
N LYS A 274 -30.99 -38.53 -2.36
CA LYS A 274 -30.77 -39.15 -3.68
C LYS A 274 -29.30 -39.32 -3.96
N SER A 275 -28.96 -40.34 -4.76
CA SER A 275 -27.60 -40.54 -5.28
C SER A 275 -27.36 -39.70 -6.54
N ILE A 276 -26.09 -39.46 -6.85
CA ILE A 276 -25.68 -38.78 -8.11
C ILE A 276 -26.23 -39.54 -9.32
N ARG A 277 -26.28 -40.87 -9.26
CA ARG A 277 -26.83 -41.77 -10.29
C ARG A 277 -28.33 -41.53 -10.47
N GLU A 278 -29.11 -41.50 -9.39
CA GLU A 278 -30.58 -41.24 -9.44
C GLU A 278 -30.93 -39.90 -10.01
N LEU A 279 -30.09 -38.90 -9.81
CA LEU A 279 -30.28 -37.56 -10.34
C LEU A 279 -29.90 -37.44 -11.81
N ASP A 280 -29.11 -38.40 -12.35
CA ASP A 280 -28.60 -38.48 -13.73
C ASP A 280 -28.11 -37.10 -14.23
N ILE A 281 -27.38 -36.37 -13.36
CA ILE A 281 -27.03 -34.95 -13.50
C ILE A 281 -26.42 -34.66 -14.86
N ARG A 282 -25.45 -35.48 -15.28
CA ARG A 282 -24.76 -35.27 -16.55
C ARG A 282 -25.70 -35.35 -17.75
N LYS A 283 -26.66 -36.25 -17.73
CA LYS A 283 -27.64 -36.40 -18.82
C LYS A 283 -28.71 -35.31 -18.77
N ALA A 284 -29.11 -34.92 -17.56
CA ALA A 284 -30.14 -33.93 -17.36
C ALA A 284 -29.66 -32.49 -17.65
N THR A 285 -28.39 -32.17 -17.35
CA THR A 285 -27.86 -30.80 -17.38
C THR A 285 -26.65 -30.61 -18.29
N GLY A 286 -25.93 -31.67 -18.63
CA GLY A 286 -24.63 -31.62 -19.29
C GLY A 286 -23.44 -31.41 -18.32
N ALA A 287 -23.68 -30.86 -17.14
CA ALA A 287 -22.63 -30.55 -16.16
C ALA A 287 -21.95 -31.81 -15.59
N LEU A 288 -20.65 -31.70 -15.32
CA LEU A 288 -19.84 -32.73 -14.72
C LEU A 288 -19.66 -32.45 -13.22
N ILE A 289 -19.96 -33.41 -12.36
CA ILE A 289 -19.62 -33.32 -10.94
C ILE A 289 -18.14 -33.70 -10.77
N VAL A 290 -17.34 -32.74 -10.29
CA VAL A 290 -15.88 -32.87 -10.12
C VAL A 290 -15.53 -33.32 -8.71
N ALA A 291 -16.25 -32.78 -7.70
CA ALA A 291 -16.05 -33.13 -6.30
C ALA A 291 -17.32 -32.92 -5.50
N LEU A 292 -17.38 -33.56 -4.34
CA LEU A 292 -18.43 -33.40 -3.37
C LEU A 292 -17.83 -33.00 -2.02
N ARG A 293 -18.14 -31.80 -1.53
CA ARG A 293 -17.79 -31.39 -0.17
C ARG A 293 -18.94 -31.76 0.75
N LYS A 294 -18.65 -32.61 1.69
CA LYS A 294 -19.63 -33.04 2.69
C LYS A 294 -19.93 -31.94 3.72
N HIS A 295 -21.06 -32.03 4.38
CA HIS A 295 -21.48 -31.07 5.41
C HIS A 295 -20.49 -30.99 6.61
N ASP A 296 -19.68 -32.03 6.86
CA ASP A 296 -18.61 -32.04 7.86
C ASP A 296 -17.31 -31.35 7.38
N GLY A 297 -17.28 -30.84 6.13
CA GLY A 297 -16.15 -30.17 5.52
C GLY A 297 -15.17 -31.08 4.79
N THR A 298 -15.37 -32.40 4.80
CA THR A 298 -14.51 -33.34 4.05
C THR A 298 -14.78 -33.27 2.55
N PHE A 299 -13.72 -33.43 1.74
CA PHE A 299 -13.82 -33.46 0.28
C PHE A 299 -13.71 -34.89 -0.25
N ASP A 300 -14.73 -35.33 -1.00
CA ASP A 300 -14.65 -36.46 -1.89
C ASP A 300 -14.33 -35.94 -3.29
N THR A 301 -13.08 -36.14 -3.74
CA THR A 301 -12.57 -35.66 -5.04
C THR A 301 -12.91 -36.57 -6.21
N THR A 302 -13.49 -37.74 -5.95
CA THR A 302 -13.92 -38.70 -6.96
C THR A 302 -15.23 -39.35 -6.55
N PRO A 303 -16.32 -38.56 -6.41
CA PRO A 303 -17.58 -39.10 -5.91
C PRO A 303 -18.10 -40.19 -6.83
N THR A 304 -18.41 -41.34 -6.25
CA THR A 304 -19.00 -42.43 -6.99
C THR A 304 -20.43 -42.11 -7.44
N PRO A 305 -20.94 -42.68 -8.51
CA PRO A 305 -22.32 -42.47 -8.94
C PRO A 305 -23.37 -42.80 -7.83
N ASP A 306 -23.01 -43.72 -6.92
CA ASP A 306 -23.87 -44.16 -5.82
C ASP A 306 -23.74 -43.29 -4.55
N ALA A 307 -22.89 -42.25 -4.60
CA ALA A 307 -22.73 -41.30 -3.51
C ALA A 307 -24.05 -40.55 -3.27
N THR A 308 -24.57 -40.67 -2.05
CA THR A 308 -25.83 -40.04 -1.62
C THR A 308 -25.56 -38.61 -1.17
N LEU A 309 -26.38 -37.68 -1.64
CA LEU A 309 -26.33 -36.27 -1.27
C LEU A 309 -27.14 -36.03 0.02
N THR A 310 -26.59 -35.24 0.91
CA THR A 310 -27.26 -34.83 2.16
C THR A 310 -27.37 -33.32 2.24
N THR A 311 -28.35 -32.83 2.96
CA THR A 311 -28.52 -31.41 3.22
C THR A 311 -27.24 -30.81 3.83
N GLY A 312 -26.74 -29.73 3.29
CA GLY A 312 -25.48 -29.10 3.69
C GLY A 312 -24.26 -29.51 2.87
N ASP A 313 -24.37 -30.57 2.05
CA ASP A 313 -23.33 -30.91 1.08
C ASP A 313 -23.25 -29.85 -0.02
N VAL A 314 -22.06 -29.73 -0.65
CA VAL A 314 -21.81 -28.82 -1.77
C VAL A 314 -21.21 -29.63 -2.91
N LEU A 315 -21.90 -29.61 -4.05
CA LEU A 315 -21.39 -30.17 -5.30
C LEU A 315 -20.47 -29.15 -5.97
N ILE A 316 -19.28 -29.55 -6.37
CA ILE A 316 -18.40 -28.77 -7.25
C ILE A 316 -18.60 -29.32 -8.65
N ALA A 317 -19.22 -28.51 -9.49
CA ALA A 317 -19.55 -28.87 -10.85
C ALA A 317 -18.74 -28.07 -11.85
N ALA A 318 -18.44 -28.69 -13.01
CA ALA A 318 -17.83 -28.04 -14.16
C ALA A 318 -18.77 -28.14 -15.36
N GLY A 319 -18.89 -27.07 -16.13
CA GLY A 319 -19.75 -27.03 -17.29
C GLY A 319 -19.75 -25.68 -17.99
N THR A 320 -20.42 -25.60 -19.12
CA THR A 320 -20.72 -24.31 -19.76
C THR A 320 -21.70 -23.51 -18.91
N PRO A 321 -21.80 -22.18 -19.12
CA PRO A 321 -22.77 -21.35 -18.38
C PRO A 321 -24.21 -21.85 -18.46
N ASP A 322 -24.59 -22.45 -19.58
CA ASP A 322 -25.95 -22.99 -19.78
C ASP A 322 -26.15 -24.30 -19.02
N GLU A 323 -25.16 -25.18 -19.03
CA GLU A 323 -25.17 -26.46 -18.29
C GLU A 323 -25.18 -26.23 -16.77
N LEU A 324 -24.43 -25.24 -16.30
CA LEU A 324 -24.39 -24.88 -14.87
C LEU A 324 -25.71 -24.26 -14.43
N ARG A 325 -26.32 -23.39 -15.24
CA ARG A 325 -27.67 -22.88 -14.98
C ARG A 325 -28.72 -23.99 -14.90
N ALA A 326 -28.66 -24.94 -15.82
CA ALA A 326 -29.56 -26.10 -15.78
C ALA A 326 -29.34 -26.93 -14.50
N LEU A 327 -28.10 -27.00 -14.02
CA LEU A 327 -27.80 -27.67 -12.74
C LEU A 327 -28.32 -26.86 -11.54
N GLU A 328 -28.16 -25.55 -11.52
CA GLU A 328 -28.74 -24.69 -10.50
C GLU A 328 -30.27 -24.84 -10.42
N ASP A 329 -30.93 -24.83 -11.58
CA ASP A 329 -32.40 -25.05 -11.67
C ASP A 329 -32.80 -26.40 -11.10
N LEU A 330 -32.02 -27.47 -11.31
CA LEU A 330 -32.29 -28.80 -10.75
C LEU A 330 -32.24 -28.80 -9.21
N PHE A 331 -31.42 -27.93 -8.63
CA PHE A 331 -31.25 -27.76 -7.16
C PHE A 331 -31.97 -26.53 -6.61
N ALA A 332 -32.70 -25.81 -7.43
CA ALA A 332 -33.51 -24.68 -6.99
C ALA A 332 -34.62 -25.12 -5.98
N PRO A 333 -35.01 -24.26 -5.04
CA PRO A 333 -36.10 -24.56 -4.12
C PRO A 333 -37.40 -24.91 -4.87
N ARG A 334 -38.03 -26.04 -4.50
CA ARG A 334 -39.32 -26.43 -5.05
C ARG A 334 -40.40 -25.42 -4.64
N GLY A 335 -40.66 -24.48 -5.48
CA GLY A 335 -41.62 -23.38 -5.24
C GLY A 335 -41.27 -22.09 -5.99
N ALA A 336 -40.05 -21.99 -6.53
CA ALA A 336 -39.63 -20.80 -7.31
C ALA A 336 -40.01 -20.87 -8.81
N LEU A 337 -40.51 -22.01 -9.30
CA LEU A 337 -40.87 -22.23 -10.73
C LEU A 337 -42.37 -22.09 -11.02
N ALA A 338 -43.17 -21.56 -10.07
CA ALA A 338 -44.62 -21.31 -10.26
C ALA A 338 -44.93 -19.80 -10.08
N GLY A 339 -44.33 -18.98 -10.91
CA GLY A 339 -44.62 -17.55 -10.98
C GLY A 339 -44.37 -17.00 -12.38
#